data_f247237b3d465e7dcffeeb8b9fac968f
#
_entry.id   f247237b3d465e7dcffeeb8b9fac968f
#
_cell.length_a   1.000
_cell.length_b   1.000
_cell.length_c   1.000
_cell.angle_alpha   90.00
_cell.angle_beta   90.00
_cell.angle_gamma   90.00
#
_symmetry.space_group_name_H-M   'P 1'
#
loop_
_entity.id
_entity.type
_entity.pdbx_description
1 polymer ?
#
loop_
_entity_poly.entity_id
_entity_poly.type
_entity_poly.pdbx_seq_one_letter_code
_entity_poly.pdbx_strand_id
1 'polypeptide(L)'
;MSAIKLYTIHSTKASKIGWYFDEAIKQGVCVVEFPNRKDKNLPGPRYMYWPVSNEMFSEVFKAKSKGQWIDEKLINNKEVSCQKIGQPHSVL
;
A
#
# COMPACT_ATOMS: atom_id res chain seq x y z
N MET A 1 18.79 3.94 -7.00
CA MET A 1 17.56 3.44 -6.49
C MET A 1 16.43 4.42 -6.73
N SER A 2 15.39 3.96 -7.28
CA SER A 2 14.27 4.85 -7.59
C SER A 2 13.23 4.78 -6.50
N ALA A 3 12.57 5.91 -6.29
CA ALA A 3 11.48 5.96 -5.35
C ALA A 3 10.24 5.33 -5.97
N ILE A 4 9.46 4.64 -5.17
CA ILE A 4 8.20 4.12 -5.62
C ILE A 4 7.21 5.26 -5.78
N LYS A 5 6.44 5.21 -6.85
CA LYS A 5 5.40 6.21 -7.06
C LYS A 5 4.14 5.80 -6.31
N LEU A 6 3.65 6.70 -5.48
CA LEU A 6 2.41 6.49 -4.75
C LEU A 6 1.32 7.37 -5.34
N TYR A 7 0.16 6.76 -5.55
CA TYR A 7 -1.00 7.45 -6.09
C TYR A 7 -1.96 7.79 -4.95
N THR A 8 -2.46 9.02 -4.95
CA THR A 8 -3.48 9.42 -3.98
C THR A 8 -4.79 8.72 -4.32
N ILE A 9 -5.43 8.15 -3.31
CA ILE A 9 -6.74 7.53 -3.50
C ILE A 9 -7.72 8.16 -2.52
N HIS A 10 -8.98 8.22 -2.96
CA HIS A 10 -10.04 8.80 -2.14
C HIS A 10 -10.71 7.69 -1.35
N SER A 11 -10.17 7.44 -0.17
CA SER A 11 -10.68 6.38 0.70
C SER A 11 -10.46 6.79 2.14
N THR A 12 -11.42 6.46 2.99
CA THR A 12 -11.26 6.71 4.41
C THR A 12 -10.27 5.74 5.04
N LYS A 13 -9.98 4.64 4.35
CA LYS A 13 -9.07 3.62 4.88
C LYS A 13 -7.62 3.91 4.57
N ALA A 14 -7.33 4.45 3.41
CA ALA A 14 -5.95 4.64 2.98
C ALA A 14 -5.80 5.95 2.23
N SER A 15 -4.61 6.53 2.32
CA SER A 15 -4.32 7.82 1.68
C SER A 15 -3.68 7.62 0.32
N LYS A 16 -2.75 6.70 0.20
CA LYS A 16 -1.99 6.49 -1.04
C LYS A 16 -1.72 5.02 -1.24
N ILE A 17 -1.48 4.65 -2.50
CA ILE A 17 -1.17 3.28 -2.85
C ILE A 17 -0.20 3.27 -4.03
N GLY A 18 0.71 2.31 -4.04
CA GLY A 18 1.67 2.17 -5.12
C GLY A 18 2.07 0.73 -5.31
N TRP A 19 2.81 0.47 -6.39
CA TRP A 19 3.23 -0.88 -6.71
C TRP A 19 4.60 -0.85 -7.37
N TYR A 20 5.42 -1.85 -7.09
CA TYR A 20 6.67 -2.02 -7.79
C TYR A 20 7.04 -3.50 -7.81
N PHE A 21 7.91 -3.87 -8.73
CA PHE A 21 8.42 -5.22 -8.79
C PHE A 21 9.75 -5.27 -8.05
N ASP A 22 9.85 -6.15 -7.07
CA ASP A 22 11.05 -6.28 -6.25
C ASP A 22 11.92 -7.38 -6.81
N GLU A 23 13.07 -7.01 -7.36
CA GLU A 23 13.98 -7.98 -7.97
C GLU A 23 14.61 -8.93 -6.96
N ALA A 24 14.76 -8.48 -5.73
CA ALA A 24 15.39 -9.32 -4.71
C ALA A 24 14.53 -10.52 -4.36
N ILE A 25 13.23 -10.32 -4.28
CA ILE A 25 12.30 -11.42 -3.96
C ILE A 25 11.56 -11.90 -5.20
N LYS A 26 11.74 -11.22 -6.34
CA LYS A 26 11.14 -11.57 -7.62
C LYS A 26 9.62 -11.61 -7.55
N GLN A 27 9.05 -10.63 -6.88
CA GLN A 27 7.61 -10.53 -6.70
C GLN A 27 7.17 -9.09 -6.76
N GLY A 28 5.91 -8.89 -7.13
CA GLY A 28 5.31 -7.57 -7.07
C GLY A 28 4.96 -7.20 -5.65
N VAL A 29 5.15 -5.94 -5.32
CA VAL A 29 4.90 -5.42 -3.98
C VAL A 29 3.96 -4.24 -4.08
N CYS A 30 2.92 -4.25 -3.26
CA CYS A 30 1.98 -3.14 -3.15
C CYS A 30 2.27 -2.40 -1.85
N VAL A 31 2.43 -1.08 -1.94
CA VAL A 31 2.67 -0.24 -0.77
C VAL A 31 1.44 0.59 -0.51
N VAL A 32 0.98 0.59 0.73
CA VAL A 32 -0.19 1.36 1.13
C VAL A 32 0.20 2.30 2.26
N GLU A 33 -0.14 3.57 2.08
CA GLU A 33 0.03 4.56 3.15
C GLU A 33 -1.33 4.81 3.78
N PHE A 34 -1.41 4.60 5.09
CA PHE A 34 -2.64 4.80 5.83
C PHE A 34 -2.67 6.21 6.42
N PRO A 35 -3.85 6.75 6.74
CA PRO A 35 -3.93 8.10 7.29
C PRO A 35 -3.20 8.21 8.62
N ASN A 36 -2.61 9.37 8.84
CA ASN A 36 -2.04 9.68 10.13
C ASN A 36 -3.18 10.02 11.08
N ARG A 37 -3.27 9.31 12.19
CA ARG A 37 -4.40 9.48 13.11
C ARG A 37 -4.38 10.81 13.86
N LYS A 38 -3.19 11.35 14.04
CA LYS A 38 -3.04 12.60 14.79
C LYS A 38 -3.24 13.82 13.92
N ASP A 39 -2.77 13.75 12.69
CA ASP A 39 -2.83 14.88 11.78
C ASP A 39 -2.92 14.38 10.36
N LYS A 40 -4.06 14.63 9.71
CA LYS A 40 -4.30 14.16 8.36
C LYS A 40 -3.37 14.79 7.33
N ASN A 41 -2.75 15.89 7.68
CA ASN A 41 -1.82 16.58 6.78
C ASN A 41 -0.41 15.98 6.83
N LEU A 42 -0.16 15.10 7.79
CA LEU A 42 1.12 14.44 7.90
C LEU A 42 1.07 13.04 7.30
N PRO A 43 2.21 12.54 6.82
CA PRO A 43 2.25 11.17 6.32
C PRO A 43 1.91 10.18 7.43
N GLY A 44 1.16 9.16 7.07
CA GLY A 44 0.84 8.11 8.00
C GLY A 44 1.73 6.90 7.81
N PRO A 45 1.44 5.82 8.53
CA PRO A 45 2.25 4.60 8.42
C PRO A 45 2.09 3.97 7.04
N ARG A 46 3.17 3.34 6.58
CA ARG A 46 3.19 2.62 5.31
C ARG A 46 3.44 1.15 5.55
N TYR A 47 2.76 0.33 4.77
CA TYR A 47 2.91 -1.11 4.81
C TYR A 47 3.14 -1.63 3.42
N MET A 48 3.94 -2.68 3.30
CA MET A 48 4.13 -3.35 2.02
C MET A 48 3.49 -4.72 2.08
N TYR A 49 2.91 -5.12 0.95
CA TYR A 49 2.20 -6.39 0.81
C TYR A 49 2.73 -7.12 -0.41
N TRP A 50 3.01 -8.41 -0.27
CA TRP A 50 3.51 -9.22 -1.38
C TRP A 50 3.09 -10.67 -1.20
N PRO A 51 2.90 -11.45 -2.28
CA PRO A 51 3.01 -11.04 -3.68
C PRO A 51 1.72 -10.37 -4.16
N VAL A 52 1.87 -9.30 -4.92
CA VAL A 52 0.76 -8.61 -5.55
C VAL A 52 1.12 -8.42 -7.02
N SER A 53 0.34 -9.01 -7.92
CA SER A 53 0.62 -8.86 -9.35
C SER A 53 0.20 -7.47 -9.81
N ASN A 54 0.73 -7.07 -10.96
CA ASN A 54 0.35 -5.80 -11.57
C ASN A 54 -1.15 -5.79 -11.90
N GLU A 55 -1.65 -6.92 -12.39
CA GLU A 55 -3.08 -7.04 -12.70
C GLU A 55 -3.94 -6.85 -11.45
N MET A 56 -3.54 -7.48 -10.35
CA MET A 56 -4.27 -7.35 -9.10
C MET A 56 -4.23 -5.91 -8.61
N PHE A 57 -3.05 -5.27 -8.68
CA PHE A 57 -2.94 -3.88 -8.27
C PHE A 57 -3.80 -2.96 -9.12
N SER A 58 -3.86 -3.21 -10.43
CA SER A 58 -4.66 -2.38 -11.34
C SER A 58 -6.14 -2.39 -10.97
N GLU A 59 -6.61 -3.45 -10.36
CA GLU A 59 -8.01 -3.56 -9.99
C GLU A 59 -8.44 -2.51 -8.97
N VAL A 60 -7.50 -2.02 -8.17
CA VAL A 60 -7.86 -1.05 -7.13
C VAL A 60 -8.44 0.21 -7.73
N PHE A 61 -7.94 0.63 -8.90
CA PHE A 61 -8.40 1.85 -9.52
C PHE A 61 -9.79 1.70 -10.13
N LYS A 62 -10.22 0.47 -10.37
CA LYS A 62 -11.55 0.17 -10.89
C LYS A 62 -12.55 -0.17 -9.79
N ALA A 63 -12.07 -0.40 -8.58
CA ALA A 63 -12.93 -0.81 -7.48
C ALA A 63 -13.83 0.33 -7.05
N LYS A 64 -15.09 0.01 -6.76
CA LYS A 64 -16.02 1.00 -6.25
C LYS A 64 -15.60 1.48 -4.87
N SER A 65 -15.11 0.57 -4.05
CA SER A 65 -14.60 0.90 -2.74
C SER A 65 -13.14 0.45 -2.67
N LYS A 66 -12.24 1.43 -2.66
CA LYS A 66 -10.82 1.11 -2.59
C LYS A 66 -10.44 0.56 -1.22
N GLY A 67 -11.12 1.03 -0.18
CA GLY A 67 -10.90 0.48 1.15
C GLY A 67 -11.28 -0.98 1.24
N GLN A 68 -12.39 -1.36 0.61
CA GLN A 68 -12.82 -2.74 0.60
C GLN A 68 -11.83 -3.61 -0.18
N TRP A 69 -11.32 -3.10 -1.31
CA TRP A 69 -10.33 -3.82 -2.09
C TRP A 69 -9.08 -4.11 -1.23
N ILE A 70 -8.62 -3.10 -0.49
CA ILE A 70 -7.46 -3.24 0.37
C ILE A 70 -7.71 -4.30 1.44
N ASP A 71 -8.88 -4.27 2.06
CA ASP A 71 -9.22 -5.28 3.07
C ASP A 71 -9.23 -6.68 2.50
N GLU A 72 -9.90 -6.86 1.37
CA GLU A 72 -10.09 -8.20 0.81
C GLU A 72 -8.86 -8.75 0.14
N LYS A 73 -8.13 -7.90 -0.58
CA LYS A 73 -7.01 -8.38 -1.39
C LYS A 73 -5.67 -8.33 -0.68
N LEU A 74 -5.55 -7.50 0.35
CA LEU A 74 -4.29 -7.34 1.05
C LEU A 74 -4.39 -7.79 2.51
N ILE A 75 -5.22 -7.13 3.29
CA ILE A 75 -5.21 -7.35 4.74
C ILE A 75 -5.75 -8.73 5.12
N ASN A 76 -6.86 -9.14 4.54
CA ASN A 76 -7.49 -10.40 4.85
C ASN A 76 -7.11 -11.54 3.90
N ASN A 77 -6.11 -11.31 3.06
CA ASN A 77 -5.66 -12.31 2.11
C ASN A 77 -4.52 -13.12 2.72
N LYS A 78 -4.78 -14.38 3.01
CA LYS A 78 -3.79 -15.23 3.68
C LYS A 78 -2.56 -15.51 2.84
N GLU A 79 -2.66 -15.32 1.53
CA GLU A 79 -1.54 -15.57 0.63
C GLU A 79 -0.63 -14.38 0.47
N VAL A 80 -1.00 -13.26 1.07
CA VAL A 80 -0.23 -12.02 0.98
C VAL A 80 0.44 -11.74 2.31
N SER A 81 1.75 -11.57 2.25
CA SER A 81 2.52 -11.19 3.43
C SER A 81 2.48 -9.69 3.62
N CYS A 82 2.74 -9.24 4.84
CA CYS A 82 2.65 -7.83 5.17
C CYS A 82 3.82 -7.45 6.07
N GLN A 83 4.41 -6.30 5.78
CA GLN A 83 5.48 -5.76 6.63
C GLN A 83 5.33 -4.25 6.73
N LYS A 84 5.43 -3.73 7.94
CA LYS A 84 5.39 -2.30 8.15
C LYS A 84 6.70 -1.68 7.71
N ILE A 85 6.61 -0.61 6.92
CA ILE A 85 7.77 0.16 6.52
C ILE A 85 7.88 1.31 7.50
N GLY A 86 9.10 1.70 7.84
CA GLY A 86 9.28 2.82 8.75
C GLY A 86 8.58 4.06 8.24
N GLN A 87 8.13 4.89 9.18
CA GLN A 87 7.49 6.13 8.82
C GLN A 87 8.53 7.15 8.38
N PRO A 88 8.17 8.04 7.45
CA PRO A 88 9.14 8.99 6.91
C PRO A 88 9.82 9.83 7.98
N HIS A 89 9.13 10.17 9.03
CA HIS A 89 9.69 10.97 10.11
C HIS A 89 10.10 10.12 11.30
N SER A 90 10.14 8.85 11.14
CA SER A 90 10.50 7.94 12.19
C SER A 90 11.99 7.88 12.30
N VAL A 91 12.52 8.87 12.84
CA VAL A 91 13.94 8.91 13.03
C VAL A 91 14.25 8.29 14.34
N LEU A 92 15.12 7.61 14.42
CA LEU A 92 15.38 7.08 15.69
C LEU A 92 16.39 7.61 16.47
#